data_e63dbe194506597b9ef7d94e3a278312
#
_entry.id   e63dbe194506597b9ef7d94e3a278312
#
_cell.length_a   1.000
_cell.length_b   1.000
_cell.length_c   1.000
_cell.angle_alpha   90.00
_cell.angle_beta   90.00
_cell.angle_gamma   90.00
#
_symmetry.space_group_name_H-M   'P 1'
#
loop_
_entity.id
_entity.type
_entity.pdbx_description
1 polymer ?
#
loop_
_entity_poly.entity_id
_entity_poly.type
_entity_poly.pdbx_seq_one_letter_code
_entity_poly.pdbx_strand_id
1 'polypeptide(L)'
;LDVEELRELFSIRLALEGMALRRAAELFEPADGEAARAHLSAYDEARRRGDTRAAVRAHTDYHFALYDAARSNWLLRLIRPAWDSCERYRPVLLAEGAVQDRHEELDGELLAACIAHDPDRAAAALREHLELATDIYAVELKGRSIFAF
;
A
#
# COMPACT_ATOMS: atom_id res chain seq x y z
N LEU A 1 14.02 -12.05 5.37
CA LEU A 1 14.46 -11.15 4.30
C LEU A 1 15.72 -10.40 4.71
N ASP A 2 16.64 -10.23 3.80
CA ASP A 2 17.69 -9.22 3.92
C ASP A 2 17.31 -7.96 3.11
N VAL A 3 18.17 -6.92 3.14
CA VAL A 3 17.87 -5.64 2.50
C VAL A 3 17.83 -5.75 0.97
N GLU A 4 18.62 -6.64 0.37
CA GLU A 4 18.62 -6.84 -1.08
C GLU A 4 17.34 -7.56 -1.55
N GLU A 5 16.92 -8.59 -0.82
CA GLU A 5 15.62 -9.25 -1.07
C GLU A 5 14.45 -8.28 -0.90
N LEU A 6 14.51 -7.41 0.12
CA LEU A 6 13.50 -6.39 0.35
C LEU A 6 13.41 -5.42 -0.83
N ARG A 7 14.56 -4.94 -1.33
CA ARG A 7 14.64 -4.06 -2.49
C ARG A 7 14.05 -4.72 -3.74
N GLU A 8 14.39 -5.97 -3.99
CA GLU A 8 13.85 -6.75 -5.11
C GLU A 8 12.32 -6.87 -5.01
N LEU A 9 11.81 -7.27 -3.84
CA LEU A 9 10.37 -7.39 -3.60
C LEU A 9 9.62 -6.08 -3.82
N PHE A 10 10.14 -4.96 -3.31
CA PHE A 10 9.49 -3.66 -3.53
C PHE A 10 9.57 -3.18 -4.97
N SER A 11 10.62 -3.52 -5.71
CA SER A 11 10.69 -3.26 -7.15
C SER A 11 9.62 -4.04 -7.92
N ILE A 12 9.40 -5.30 -7.57
CA ILE A 12 8.34 -6.14 -8.13
C ILE A 12 6.97 -5.58 -7.75
N ARG A 13 6.74 -5.23 -6.49
CA ARG A 13 5.51 -4.62 -6.02
C ARG A 13 5.21 -3.32 -6.78
N LEU A 14 6.18 -2.42 -6.90
CA LEU A 14 6.00 -1.17 -7.62
C LEU A 14 5.57 -1.39 -9.07
N ALA A 15 6.15 -2.38 -9.75
CA ALA A 15 5.76 -2.73 -11.11
C ALA A 15 4.32 -3.29 -11.18
N LEU A 16 4.03 -4.33 -10.41
CA LEU A 16 2.75 -5.04 -10.47
C LEU A 16 1.58 -4.21 -9.87
N GLU A 17 1.78 -3.62 -8.71
CA GLU A 17 0.76 -2.77 -8.06
C GLU A 17 0.54 -1.48 -8.85
N GLY A 18 1.60 -0.91 -9.45
CA GLY A 18 1.48 0.23 -10.35
C GLY A 18 0.64 -0.07 -11.59
N MET A 19 0.82 -1.24 -12.20
CA MET A 19 -0.03 -1.71 -13.31
C MET A 19 -1.48 -1.87 -12.88
N ALA A 20 -1.72 -2.50 -11.72
CA ALA A 20 -3.05 -2.69 -11.18
C ALA A 20 -3.74 -1.36 -10.88
N LEU A 21 -3.03 -0.43 -10.22
CA LEU A 21 -3.61 0.84 -9.79
C LEU A 21 -3.89 1.79 -10.95
N ARG A 22 -3.02 1.83 -11.98
CA ARG A 22 -3.31 2.58 -13.21
C ARG A 22 -4.57 2.09 -13.88
N ARG A 23 -4.70 0.78 -14.06
CA ARG A 23 -5.89 0.17 -14.65
C ARG A 23 -7.12 0.36 -13.75
N ALA A 24 -6.96 0.25 -12.43
CA ALA A 24 -8.03 0.51 -11.49
C ALA A 24 -8.56 1.94 -11.62
N ALA A 25 -7.69 2.95 -11.69
CA ALA A 25 -8.09 4.35 -11.87
C ALA A 25 -8.87 4.57 -13.17
N GLU A 26 -8.48 3.90 -14.27
CA GLU A 26 -9.20 3.98 -15.55
C GLU A 26 -10.61 3.37 -15.48
N LEU A 27 -10.79 2.29 -14.71
CA LEU A 27 -12.03 1.50 -14.64
C LEU A 27 -12.86 1.73 -13.38
N PHE A 28 -12.45 2.68 -12.53
CA PHE A 28 -12.99 2.86 -11.18
C PHE A 28 -14.48 3.22 -11.19
N GLU A 29 -15.26 2.51 -10.40
CA GLU A 29 -16.70 2.71 -10.27
C GLU A 29 -17.07 3.17 -8.84
N PRO A 30 -18.24 3.80 -8.62
CA PRO A 30 -18.66 4.23 -7.27
C PRO A 30 -18.65 3.11 -6.23
N ALA A 31 -19.02 1.89 -6.61
CA ALA A 31 -19.01 0.72 -5.71
C ALA A 31 -17.59 0.35 -5.26
N ASP A 32 -16.58 0.52 -6.11
CA ASP A 32 -15.17 0.30 -5.73
C ASP A 32 -14.74 1.31 -4.65
N GLY A 33 -15.15 2.58 -4.81
CA GLY A 33 -14.89 3.63 -3.84
C GLY A 33 -15.58 3.38 -2.49
N GLU A 34 -16.79 2.87 -2.49
CA GLU A 34 -17.51 2.50 -1.26
C GLU A 34 -16.80 1.37 -0.51
N ALA A 35 -16.41 0.31 -1.24
CA ALA A 35 -15.67 -0.81 -0.67
C ALA A 35 -14.32 -0.36 -0.08
N ALA A 36 -13.55 0.43 -0.82
CA ALA A 36 -12.26 0.94 -0.35
C ALA A 36 -12.41 1.84 0.90
N ARG A 37 -13.40 2.75 0.94
CA ARG A 37 -13.67 3.59 2.11
C ARG A 37 -14.03 2.78 3.35
N ALA A 38 -14.80 1.71 3.21
CA ALA A 38 -15.17 0.85 4.32
C ALA A 38 -13.92 0.22 4.97
N HIS A 39 -12.98 -0.27 4.17
CA HIS A 39 -11.72 -0.83 4.66
C HIS A 39 -10.79 0.23 5.26
N LEU A 40 -10.73 1.43 4.66
CA LEU A 40 -9.94 2.53 5.21
C LEU A 40 -10.48 2.98 6.57
N SER A 41 -11.80 3.09 6.72
CA SER A 41 -12.44 3.39 8.01
C SER A 41 -12.17 2.31 9.07
N ALA A 42 -12.19 1.03 8.68
CA ALA A 42 -11.85 -0.08 9.57
C ALA A 42 -10.38 -0.03 10.02
N TYR A 43 -9.48 0.38 9.12
CA TYR A 43 -8.08 0.61 9.42
C TYR A 43 -7.88 1.72 10.47
N ASP A 44 -8.50 2.89 10.25
CA ASP A 44 -8.43 4.02 11.17
C ASP A 44 -8.99 3.67 12.56
N GLU A 45 -10.10 2.94 12.61
CA GLU A 45 -10.72 2.49 13.86
C GLU A 45 -9.81 1.51 14.60
N ALA A 46 -9.24 0.53 13.91
CA ALA A 46 -8.32 -0.44 14.50
C ALA A 46 -7.07 0.25 15.09
N ARG A 47 -6.54 1.25 14.39
CA ARG A 47 -5.40 2.06 14.87
C ARG A 47 -5.76 2.85 16.12
N ARG A 48 -6.90 3.53 16.15
CA ARG A 48 -7.36 4.30 17.34
C ARG A 48 -7.51 3.43 18.56
N ARG A 49 -7.87 2.16 18.39
CA ARG A 49 -7.98 1.17 19.49
C ARG A 49 -6.66 0.49 19.84
N GLY A 50 -5.59 0.72 19.08
CA GLY A 50 -4.31 0.04 19.25
C GLY A 50 -4.33 -1.44 18.84
N ASP A 51 -5.33 -1.87 18.05
CA ASP A 51 -5.42 -3.23 17.53
C ASP A 51 -4.58 -3.38 16.27
N THR A 52 -3.28 -3.59 16.47
CA THR A 52 -2.31 -3.75 15.38
C THR A 52 -2.70 -4.85 14.40
N ARG A 53 -3.21 -5.98 14.87
CA ARG A 53 -3.59 -7.11 14.02
C ARG A 53 -4.78 -6.76 13.11
N ALA A 54 -5.78 -6.10 13.64
CA ALA A 54 -6.92 -5.62 12.87
C ALA A 54 -6.50 -4.52 11.88
N ALA A 55 -5.61 -3.61 12.29
CA ALA A 55 -5.08 -2.57 11.42
C ALA A 55 -4.32 -3.15 10.22
N VAL A 56 -3.43 -4.12 10.43
CA VAL A 56 -2.70 -4.79 9.33
C VAL A 56 -3.68 -5.46 8.35
N ARG A 57 -4.70 -6.16 8.85
CA ARG A 57 -5.71 -6.78 7.98
C ARG A 57 -6.50 -5.75 7.17
N ALA A 58 -7.02 -4.73 7.84
CA ALA A 58 -7.83 -3.70 7.19
C ALA A 58 -7.03 -2.92 6.14
N HIS A 59 -5.74 -2.65 6.38
CA HIS A 59 -4.84 -2.04 5.41
C HIS A 59 -4.66 -2.92 4.17
N THR A 60 -4.42 -4.22 4.35
CA THR A 60 -4.35 -5.18 3.24
C THR A 60 -5.65 -5.21 2.45
N ASP A 61 -6.79 -5.30 3.13
CA ASP A 61 -8.11 -5.31 2.49
C ASP A 61 -8.38 -4.03 1.70
N TYR A 62 -7.95 -2.88 2.23
CA TYR A 62 -8.04 -1.59 1.54
C TYR A 62 -7.29 -1.56 0.22
N HIS A 63 -6.01 -1.92 0.23
CA HIS A 63 -5.20 -1.93 -0.99
C HIS A 63 -5.73 -2.93 -2.02
N PHE A 64 -6.12 -4.12 -1.59
CA PHE A 64 -6.68 -5.11 -2.51
C PHE A 64 -8.07 -4.72 -3.04
N ALA A 65 -8.87 -3.95 -2.29
CA ALA A 65 -10.10 -3.36 -2.83
C ALA A 65 -9.81 -2.37 -3.97
N LEU A 66 -8.74 -1.55 -3.86
CA LEU A 66 -8.30 -0.69 -4.95
C LEU A 66 -7.82 -1.50 -6.17
N TYR A 67 -6.97 -2.52 -5.96
CA TYR A 67 -6.44 -3.33 -7.05
C TYR A 67 -7.52 -4.20 -7.73
N ASP A 68 -8.55 -4.63 -7.02
CA ASP A 68 -9.68 -5.37 -7.57
C ASP A 68 -10.44 -4.59 -8.64
N ALA A 69 -10.46 -3.24 -8.52
CA ALA A 69 -11.02 -2.36 -9.54
C ALA A 69 -10.28 -2.44 -10.90
N ALA A 70 -9.08 -2.99 -10.95
CA ALA A 70 -8.37 -3.29 -12.20
C ALA A 70 -9.04 -4.42 -13.00
N ARG A 71 -9.97 -5.16 -12.40
CA ARG A 71 -10.68 -6.29 -13.06
C ARG A 71 -9.71 -7.33 -13.63
N SER A 72 -8.61 -7.61 -12.92
CA SER A 72 -7.58 -8.56 -13.34
C SER A 72 -7.20 -9.53 -12.23
N ASN A 73 -7.81 -10.72 -12.24
CA ASN A 73 -7.50 -11.77 -11.27
C ASN A 73 -6.03 -12.21 -11.30
N TRP A 74 -5.38 -12.14 -12.47
CA TRP A 74 -3.97 -12.49 -12.58
C TRP A 74 -3.06 -11.48 -11.91
N LEU A 75 -3.32 -10.16 -12.03
CA LEU A 75 -2.57 -9.16 -11.28
C LEU A 75 -2.66 -9.39 -9.78
N LEU A 76 -3.87 -9.64 -9.24
CA LEU A 76 -4.06 -9.92 -7.83
C LEU A 76 -3.28 -11.15 -7.36
N ARG A 77 -3.26 -12.23 -8.15
CA ARG A 77 -2.51 -13.45 -7.85
C ARG A 77 -1.00 -13.25 -7.85
N LEU A 78 -0.49 -12.38 -8.72
CA LEU A 78 0.93 -12.05 -8.79
C LEU A 78 1.37 -11.08 -7.69
N ILE A 79 0.50 -10.13 -7.32
CA ILE A 79 0.78 -9.16 -6.25
C ILE A 79 0.81 -9.85 -4.88
N ARG A 80 -0.14 -10.75 -4.60
CA ARG A 80 -0.36 -11.32 -3.26
C ARG A 80 0.90 -11.90 -2.61
N PRO A 81 1.70 -12.77 -3.25
CA PRO A 81 2.89 -13.33 -2.61
C PRO A 81 3.95 -12.29 -2.22
N ALA A 82 4.17 -11.28 -3.06
CA ALA A 82 5.10 -10.20 -2.77
C ALA A 82 4.58 -9.30 -1.63
N TRP A 83 3.29 -8.98 -1.65
CA TRP A 83 2.60 -8.26 -0.57
C TRP A 83 2.78 -8.97 0.77
N ASP A 84 2.36 -10.23 0.86
CA ASP A 84 2.39 -11.03 2.11
C ASP A 84 3.81 -11.15 2.68
N SER A 85 4.82 -11.21 1.82
CA SER A 85 6.23 -11.25 2.23
C SER A 85 6.69 -9.97 2.92
N CYS A 86 6.10 -8.82 2.58
CA CYS A 86 6.44 -7.51 3.15
C CYS A 86 5.56 -7.13 4.36
N GLU A 87 4.31 -7.58 4.41
CA GLU A 87 3.34 -7.16 5.44
C GLU A 87 3.74 -7.56 6.88
N ARG A 88 4.61 -8.55 7.05
CA ARG A 88 5.15 -8.89 8.38
C ARG A 88 5.92 -7.73 9.04
N TYR A 89 6.41 -6.77 8.25
CA TYR A 89 7.10 -5.57 8.75
C TYR A 89 6.15 -4.41 9.03
N ARG A 90 4.87 -4.52 8.67
CA ARG A 90 3.87 -3.47 8.86
C ARG A 90 3.77 -2.94 10.29
N PRO A 91 3.86 -3.78 11.35
CA PRO A 91 3.84 -3.29 12.73
C PRO A 91 4.94 -2.27 13.05
N VAL A 92 6.09 -2.36 12.40
CA VAL A 92 7.19 -1.39 12.55
C VAL A 92 6.77 -0.02 12.04
N LEU A 93 6.18 0.04 10.84
CA LEU A 93 5.68 1.28 10.26
C LEU A 93 4.59 1.93 11.14
N LEU A 94 3.70 1.11 11.72
CA LEU A 94 2.63 1.58 12.62
C LEU A 94 3.16 2.22 13.92
N ALA A 95 4.41 1.93 14.30
CA ALA A 95 5.05 2.52 15.48
C ALA A 95 5.75 3.86 15.19
N GLU A 96 5.94 4.23 13.92
CA GLU A 96 6.68 5.42 13.48
C GLU A 96 5.75 6.62 13.23
N GLY A 97 5.36 7.34 14.27
CA GLY A 97 4.35 8.41 14.28
C GLY A 97 4.28 9.32 13.04
N ALA A 98 5.24 10.23 12.82
CA ALA A 98 5.18 11.19 11.71
C ALA A 98 5.23 10.54 10.32
N VAL A 99 5.96 9.43 10.18
CA VAL A 99 6.01 8.65 8.94
C VAL A 99 4.68 7.97 8.71
N GLN A 100 4.05 7.50 9.77
CA GLN A 100 2.74 6.88 9.70
C GLN A 100 1.68 7.88 9.23
N ASP A 101 1.71 9.13 9.71
CA ASP A 101 0.78 10.17 9.28
C ASP A 101 0.91 10.44 7.77
N ARG A 102 2.15 10.53 7.26
CA ARG A 102 2.39 10.70 5.83
C ARG A 102 1.92 9.49 5.02
N HIS A 103 2.12 8.30 5.53
CA HIS A 103 1.69 7.06 4.90
C HIS A 103 0.16 7.00 4.77
N GLU A 104 -0.58 7.48 5.77
CA GLU A 104 -2.04 7.58 5.73
C GLU A 104 -2.55 8.63 4.75
N GLU A 105 -1.88 9.78 4.67
CA GLU A 105 -2.19 10.77 3.64
C GLU A 105 -2.08 10.16 2.24
N LEU A 106 -1.03 9.36 2.01
CA LEU A 106 -0.82 8.68 0.73
C LEU A 106 -1.88 7.59 0.47
N ASP A 107 -2.34 6.86 1.50
CA ASP A 107 -3.47 5.94 1.36
C ASP A 107 -4.73 6.69 0.89
N GLY A 108 -5.04 7.83 1.48
CA GLY A 108 -6.14 8.69 1.05
C GLY A 108 -5.96 9.21 -0.38
N GLU A 109 -4.74 9.55 -0.76
CA GLU A 109 -4.40 10.03 -2.10
C GLU A 109 -4.58 8.96 -3.19
N LEU A 110 -4.26 7.69 -2.90
CA LEU A 110 -4.51 6.56 -3.80
C LEU A 110 -6.00 6.47 -4.16
N LEU A 111 -6.87 6.52 -3.16
CA LEU A 111 -8.31 6.48 -3.37
C LEU A 111 -8.81 7.70 -4.14
N ALA A 112 -8.36 8.90 -3.76
CA ALA A 112 -8.74 10.15 -4.43
C ALA A 112 -8.34 10.14 -5.91
N ALA A 113 -7.16 9.65 -6.23
CA ALA A 113 -6.68 9.55 -7.61
C ALA A 113 -7.51 8.55 -8.44
N CYS A 114 -7.90 7.41 -7.85
CA CYS A 114 -8.78 6.43 -8.50
C CYS A 114 -10.16 7.03 -8.76
N ILE A 115 -10.77 7.72 -7.79
CA ILE A 115 -12.06 8.39 -7.94
C ILE A 115 -12.00 9.48 -9.03
N ALA A 116 -10.87 10.19 -9.13
CA ALA A 116 -10.63 11.20 -10.16
C ALA A 116 -10.30 10.63 -11.55
N HIS A 117 -10.21 9.30 -11.69
CA HIS A 117 -9.76 8.63 -12.91
C HIS A 117 -8.40 9.16 -13.42
N ASP A 118 -7.47 9.38 -12.48
CA ASP A 118 -6.12 9.88 -12.76
C ASP A 118 -5.05 8.81 -12.50
N PRO A 119 -4.72 7.98 -13.52
CA PRO A 119 -3.75 6.89 -13.36
C PRO A 119 -2.33 7.38 -13.05
N ASP A 120 -1.93 8.54 -13.54
CA ASP A 120 -0.58 9.08 -13.29
C ASP A 120 -0.43 9.55 -11.84
N ARG A 121 -1.44 10.25 -11.32
CA ARG A 121 -1.52 10.65 -9.91
C ARG A 121 -1.55 9.43 -8.99
N ALA A 122 -2.33 8.41 -9.32
CA ALA A 122 -2.40 7.16 -8.58
C ALA A 122 -1.04 6.46 -8.52
N ALA A 123 -0.34 6.37 -9.66
CA ALA A 123 0.98 5.74 -9.72
C ALA A 123 2.06 6.54 -8.96
N ALA A 124 2.01 7.87 -8.99
CA ALA A 124 2.93 8.73 -8.24
C ALA A 124 2.74 8.57 -6.72
N ALA A 125 1.50 8.57 -6.24
CA ALA A 125 1.18 8.34 -4.83
C ALA A 125 1.61 6.93 -4.37
N LEU A 126 1.40 5.91 -5.19
CA LEU A 126 1.85 4.55 -4.89
C LEU A 126 3.37 4.47 -4.76
N ARG A 127 4.11 5.09 -5.68
CA ARG A 127 5.57 5.10 -5.61
C ARG A 127 6.05 5.66 -4.28
N GLU A 128 5.59 6.84 -3.90
CA GLU A 128 5.97 7.48 -2.64
C GLU A 128 5.57 6.61 -1.43
N HIS A 129 4.37 6.03 -1.45
CA HIS A 129 3.87 5.13 -0.41
C HIS A 129 4.79 3.91 -0.22
N LEU A 130 5.22 3.27 -1.31
CA LEU A 130 6.11 2.11 -1.27
C LEU A 130 7.54 2.49 -0.87
N GLU A 131 8.08 3.59 -1.37
CA GLU A 131 9.41 4.08 -1.01
C GLU A 131 9.50 4.38 0.48
N LEU A 132 8.50 5.09 1.02
CA LEU A 132 8.43 5.42 2.45
C LEU A 132 8.40 4.16 3.33
N ALA A 133 7.56 3.18 3.00
CA ALA A 133 7.47 1.92 3.72
C ALA A 133 8.78 1.12 3.62
N THR A 134 9.38 1.07 2.44
CA THR A 134 10.62 0.33 2.20
C THR A 134 11.78 0.90 2.98
N ASP A 135 11.90 2.23 3.04
CA ASP A 135 12.95 2.90 3.82
C ASP A 135 12.85 2.55 5.32
N ILE A 136 11.66 2.57 5.89
CA ILE A 136 11.44 2.20 7.30
C ILE A 136 11.81 0.73 7.53
N TYR A 137 11.38 -0.17 6.67
CA TYR A 137 11.69 -1.60 6.80
C TYR A 137 13.20 -1.87 6.64
N ALA A 138 13.89 -1.13 5.77
CA ALA A 138 15.33 -1.24 5.59
C ALA A 138 16.11 -0.74 6.81
N VAL A 139 15.65 0.34 7.44
CA VAL A 139 16.22 0.84 8.70
C VAL A 139 16.10 -0.21 9.80
N GLU A 140 14.93 -0.84 9.96
CA GLU A 140 14.71 -1.90 10.93
C GLU A 140 15.62 -3.11 10.66
N LEU A 141 15.82 -3.50 9.41
CA LEU A 141 16.66 -4.65 9.06
C LEU A 141 18.16 -4.40 9.23
N LYS A 142 18.66 -3.23 8.89
CA LYS A 142 20.12 -2.92 8.89
C LYS A 142 20.49 -1.53 9.41
N GLY A 143 19.55 -0.71 9.84
CA GLY A 143 19.80 0.67 10.22
C GLY A 143 20.22 1.57 9.05
N ARG A 144 19.84 1.24 7.81
CA ARG A 144 20.14 2.03 6.61
C ARG A 144 18.93 2.15 5.69
N SER A 145 18.66 3.37 5.21
CA SER A 145 17.71 3.57 4.10
C SER A 145 18.26 2.98 2.80
N ILE A 146 17.39 2.33 2.01
CA ILE A 146 17.75 1.78 0.70
C ILE A 146 17.55 2.76 -0.46
N PHE A 147 16.88 3.89 -0.21
CA PHE A 147 16.63 4.96 -1.18
C PHE A 147 17.40 6.25 -0.87
N ALA A 148 18.24 6.27 0.16
CA ALA A 148 19.13 7.39 0.41
C ALA A 148 20.25 7.40 -0.63
N PHE A 149 20.19 8.34 -1.57
CA PHE A 149 21.21 8.63 -2.58
C PHE A 149 22.00 9.85 -2.19
#